data_e54e504537a96b21514f2138ec07b62e
#
_entry.id   e54e504537a96b21514f2138ec07b62e
#
_cell.length_a   1.000
_cell.length_b   1.000
_cell.length_c   1.000
_cell.angle_alpha   90.00
_cell.angle_beta   90.00
_cell.angle_gamma   90.00
#
_symmetry.space_group_name_H-M   'P 1'
#
loop_
_entity.id
_entity.type
_entity.pdbx_description
1 polymer ?
#
loop_
_entity_poly.entity_id
_entity_poly.type
_entity_poly.pdbx_seq_one_letter_code
_entity_poly.pdbx_strand_id
1 'polypeptide(L)'
;MASLERIVRKYGDNIQLGIAFEHPDRCFKLERDGVTYYPINKISSKWDKWRLMFDYNYDWELLRPCMLKVIEDFKPDVIQCFGSEWPFGLIAGCVDIPTVIHMQGFSTIYSLSAYMTHRIYDIYKYHHYNPLSIIRYWYRTTKRPKSESREKSIMQMNKYFMGRTEWDHNIVKYYNVNARYFYCAEALRTEIINSPICWHYKKRPKMRIVTISSASVLKGNDLILRTAKLLKEFNFEFEWRVAGDKGSFGFFESILGLKHEDLNICLLGMLDVQHVVEELSEADVYVHTAIIDNSPNSLCEAQYIGCPVVSSFVGGIPQLVENERTGLFYPYNEPHALAFKLMSLHHDDAMLSQLSANEMEAAHKRHDDQNIFTQLINVYNSILQ
;
A
#
# COMPACT_ATOMS: atom_id res chain seq x y z
N MET A 1 -1.54 -10.00 4.21
CA MET A 1 -2.17 -11.13 4.94
C MET A 1 -1.33 -12.41 4.82
N ALA A 2 -1.07 -12.94 3.64
CA ALA A 2 -0.28 -14.17 3.46
C ALA A 2 1.09 -14.18 4.15
N SER A 3 1.83 -13.06 4.12
CA SER A 3 3.13 -12.96 4.80
C SER A 3 3.02 -13.06 6.32
N LEU A 4 1.97 -12.48 6.92
CA LEU A 4 1.74 -12.58 8.36
C LEU A 4 1.26 -13.98 8.77
N GLU A 5 0.42 -14.63 7.96
CA GLU A 5 0.06 -16.05 8.12
C GLU A 5 1.30 -16.93 8.19
N ARG A 6 2.25 -16.75 7.26
CA ARG A 6 3.52 -17.48 7.24
C ARG A 6 4.30 -17.32 8.55
N ILE A 7 4.37 -16.09 9.09
CA ILE A 7 5.05 -15.80 10.35
C ILE A 7 4.36 -16.51 11.52
N VAL A 8 3.03 -16.41 11.61
CA VAL A 8 2.25 -17.08 12.68
C VAL A 8 2.42 -18.60 12.60
N ARG A 9 2.40 -19.18 11.40
CA ARG A 9 2.63 -20.62 11.21
C ARG A 9 4.04 -21.06 11.61
N LYS A 10 5.04 -20.22 11.40
CA LYS A 10 6.45 -20.54 11.67
C LYS A 10 6.81 -20.47 13.15
N TYR A 11 6.22 -19.53 13.89
CA TYR A 11 6.62 -19.20 15.26
C TYR A 11 5.50 -19.37 16.30
N GLY A 12 4.28 -19.64 15.87
CA GLY A 12 3.08 -19.65 16.70
C GLY A 12 2.56 -21.04 17.06
N ASP A 13 3.39 -21.93 17.60
CA ASP A 13 3.02 -23.32 17.91
C ASP A 13 1.75 -23.47 18.77
N ASN A 14 1.44 -22.48 19.61
CA ASN A 14 0.27 -22.46 20.50
C ASN A 14 -0.86 -21.55 20.00
N ILE A 15 -0.83 -21.11 18.72
CA ILE A 15 -1.83 -20.22 18.13
C ILE A 15 -2.69 -21.00 17.16
N GLN A 16 -4.00 -21.06 17.42
CA GLN A 16 -4.96 -21.48 16.42
C GLN A 16 -5.31 -20.28 15.52
N LEU A 17 -5.02 -20.39 14.23
CA LEU A 17 -5.26 -19.32 13.26
C LEU A 17 -6.51 -19.60 12.41
N GLY A 18 -7.48 -18.67 12.47
CA GLY A 18 -8.62 -18.63 11.58
C GLY A 18 -8.54 -17.42 10.64
N ILE A 19 -8.75 -17.62 9.35
CA ILE A 19 -8.69 -16.55 8.34
C ILE A 19 -10.03 -16.47 7.61
N ALA A 20 -10.77 -15.39 7.83
CA ALA A 20 -12.01 -15.08 7.11
C ALA A 20 -11.76 -14.04 6.01
N PHE A 21 -12.25 -14.27 4.81
CA PHE A 21 -12.08 -13.38 3.67
C PHE A 21 -13.23 -13.50 2.67
N GLU A 22 -13.51 -12.43 1.94
CA GLU A 22 -14.53 -12.46 0.89
C GLU A 22 -14.08 -13.28 -0.32
N HIS A 23 -14.96 -14.16 -0.80
CA HIS A 23 -14.74 -14.95 -2.00
C HIS A 23 -16.04 -15.00 -2.86
N PRO A 24 -15.96 -14.78 -4.19
CA PRO A 24 -17.15 -14.64 -5.02
C PRO A 24 -18.00 -15.91 -5.13
N ASP A 25 -17.39 -17.10 -5.06
CA ASP A 25 -18.05 -18.34 -5.44
C ASP A 25 -18.10 -19.38 -4.30
N ARG A 26 -17.60 -19.05 -3.10
CA ARG A 26 -17.42 -20.04 -2.02
C ARG A 26 -17.87 -19.51 -0.68
N CYS A 27 -18.52 -20.38 0.07
CA CYS A 27 -18.91 -20.14 1.47
C CYS A 27 -18.82 -21.48 2.20
N PHE A 28 -17.62 -21.88 2.60
CA PHE A 28 -17.37 -23.12 3.35
C PHE A 28 -16.11 -23.00 4.23
N LYS A 29 -15.99 -23.88 5.20
CA LYS A 29 -14.81 -24.03 6.05
C LYS A 29 -13.80 -24.97 5.38
N LEU A 30 -12.54 -24.57 5.37
CA LEU A 30 -11.41 -25.36 4.85
C LEU A 30 -10.28 -25.34 5.87
N GLU A 31 -9.81 -26.51 6.25
CA GLU A 31 -8.62 -26.64 7.09
C GLU A 31 -7.43 -27.07 6.23
N ARG A 32 -6.35 -26.32 6.33
CA ARG A 32 -5.12 -26.61 5.59
C ARG A 32 -3.91 -26.16 6.39
N ASP A 33 -2.94 -27.04 6.57
CA ASP A 33 -1.65 -26.77 7.23
C ASP A 33 -1.80 -26.10 8.62
N GLY A 34 -2.79 -26.52 9.42
CA GLY A 34 -3.06 -25.98 10.75
C GLY A 34 -3.79 -24.64 10.78
N VAL A 35 -4.23 -24.13 9.62
CA VAL A 35 -5.02 -22.89 9.51
C VAL A 35 -6.44 -23.24 9.08
N THR A 36 -7.41 -22.60 9.72
CA THR A 36 -8.83 -22.69 9.33
C THR A 36 -9.22 -21.51 8.47
N TYR A 37 -9.60 -21.74 7.23
CA TYR A 37 -10.01 -20.72 6.28
C TYR A 37 -11.52 -20.67 6.16
N TYR A 38 -12.07 -19.46 6.13
CA TYR A 38 -13.49 -19.15 5.97
C TYR A 38 -13.70 -18.22 4.76
N PRO A 39 -13.72 -18.77 3.53
CA PRO A 39 -14.12 -17.99 2.37
C PRO A 39 -15.62 -17.64 2.47
N ILE A 40 -15.93 -16.35 2.48
CA ILE A 40 -17.29 -15.82 2.66
C ILE A 40 -17.81 -15.31 1.32
N ASN A 41 -18.95 -15.88 0.86
CA ASN A 41 -19.75 -15.28 -0.20
C ASN A 41 -20.96 -14.56 0.43
N LYS A 42 -20.87 -13.22 0.52
CA LYS A 42 -21.96 -12.40 1.06
C LYS A 42 -23.10 -12.14 0.07
N ILE A 43 -22.86 -12.39 -1.22
CA ILE A 43 -23.83 -12.09 -2.28
C ILE A 43 -24.63 -13.36 -2.59
N SER A 44 -25.89 -13.39 -2.18
CA SER A 44 -26.80 -14.53 -2.38
C SER A 44 -27.66 -14.40 -3.63
N SER A 45 -27.87 -13.17 -4.16
CA SER A 45 -28.81 -12.92 -5.24
C SER A 45 -28.34 -11.80 -6.21
N LYS A 46 -29.00 -11.75 -7.39
CA LYS A 46 -28.83 -10.61 -8.30
C LYS A 46 -29.35 -9.30 -7.71
N TRP A 47 -30.32 -9.38 -6.79
CA TRP A 47 -30.85 -8.25 -6.07
C TRP A 47 -29.80 -7.64 -5.14
N ASP A 48 -29.03 -8.45 -4.43
CA ASP A 48 -27.93 -7.97 -3.58
C ASP A 48 -26.91 -7.18 -4.39
N LYS A 49 -26.53 -7.69 -5.58
CA LYS A 49 -25.63 -6.97 -6.50
C LYS A 49 -26.19 -5.63 -6.92
N TRP A 50 -27.47 -5.58 -7.22
CA TRP A 50 -28.14 -4.34 -7.61
C TRP A 50 -28.22 -3.36 -6.43
N ARG A 51 -28.62 -3.81 -5.24
CA ARG A 51 -28.73 -2.96 -4.04
C ARG A 51 -27.38 -2.39 -3.61
N LEU A 52 -26.28 -3.18 -3.66
CA LEU A 52 -24.92 -2.73 -3.39
C LEU A 52 -24.45 -1.57 -4.30
N MET A 53 -25.04 -1.42 -5.49
CA MET A 53 -24.73 -0.29 -6.36
C MET A 53 -25.25 1.03 -5.79
N PHE A 54 -26.37 1.03 -5.06
CA PHE A 54 -27.05 2.23 -4.57
C PHE A 54 -26.92 2.43 -3.06
N ASP A 55 -26.80 1.34 -2.30
CA ASP A 55 -26.71 1.37 -0.85
C ASP A 55 -25.33 0.88 -0.39
N TYR A 56 -24.49 1.82 0.02
CA TYR A 56 -23.13 1.53 0.47
C TYR A 56 -23.10 0.74 1.79
N ASN A 57 -24.07 0.97 2.68
CA ASN A 57 -24.13 0.31 3.98
C ASN A 57 -24.67 -1.12 3.88
N TYR A 58 -25.34 -1.46 2.79
CA TYR A 58 -25.84 -2.81 2.53
C TYR A 58 -24.72 -3.86 2.49
N ASP A 59 -23.51 -3.44 2.17
CA ASP A 59 -22.31 -4.26 2.25
C ASP A 59 -22.13 -4.88 3.64
N TRP A 60 -22.29 -4.08 4.69
CA TRP A 60 -22.22 -4.54 6.07
C TRP A 60 -23.42 -5.40 6.47
N GLU A 61 -24.62 -5.08 6.02
CA GLU A 61 -25.82 -5.88 6.30
C GLU A 61 -25.68 -7.32 5.80
N LEU A 62 -25.04 -7.50 4.63
CA LEU A 62 -24.75 -8.82 4.06
C LEU A 62 -23.57 -9.53 4.76
N LEU A 63 -22.53 -8.81 5.10
CA LEU A 63 -21.31 -9.39 5.67
C LEU A 63 -21.48 -9.80 7.14
N ARG A 64 -22.16 -8.99 7.93
CA ARG A 64 -22.34 -9.20 9.38
C ARG A 64 -22.79 -10.60 9.77
N PRO A 65 -23.89 -11.15 9.21
CA PRO A 65 -24.35 -12.49 9.58
C PRO A 65 -23.35 -13.59 9.22
N CYS A 66 -22.59 -13.42 8.16
CA CYS A 66 -21.53 -14.36 7.79
C CYS A 66 -20.37 -14.33 8.80
N MET A 67 -19.93 -13.14 9.20
CA MET A 67 -18.89 -13.00 10.21
C MET A 67 -19.30 -13.57 11.57
N LEU A 68 -20.52 -13.32 12.02
CA LEU A 68 -21.03 -13.88 13.28
C LEU A 68 -21.03 -15.41 13.26
N LYS A 69 -21.39 -16.05 12.16
CA LYS A 69 -21.30 -17.51 12.00
C LYS A 69 -19.85 -18.02 12.10
N VAL A 70 -18.90 -17.30 11.48
CA VAL A 70 -17.48 -17.64 11.59
C VAL A 70 -17.00 -17.54 13.03
N ILE A 71 -17.38 -16.49 13.75
CA ILE A 71 -17.01 -16.27 15.15
C ILE A 71 -17.62 -17.34 16.05
N GLU A 72 -18.87 -17.73 15.83
CA GLU A 72 -19.56 -18.80 16.57
C GLU A 72 -18.88 -20.17 16.36
N ASP A 73 -18.42 -20.48 15.14
CA ASP A 73 -17.74 -21.73 14.81
C ASP A 73 -16.28 -21.76 15.33
N PHE A 74 -15.53 -20.68 15.10
CA PHE A 74 -14.10 -20.63 15.44
C PHE A 74 -13.83 -20.29 16.91
N LYS A 75 -14.70 -19.47 17.53
CA LYS A 75 -14.59 -18.98 18.93
C LYS A 75 -13.24 -18.32 19.22
N PRO A 76 -12.86 -17.26 18.50
CA PRO A 76 -11.56 -16.62 18.67
C PRO A 76 -11.46 -15.87 20.00
N ASP A 77 -10.28 -15.86 20.61
CA ASP A 77 -9.96 -15.00 21.78
C ASP A 77 -9.72 -13.53 21.34
N VAL A 78 -9.23 -13.35 20.11
CA VAL A 78 -8.93 -12.03 19.51
C VAL A 78 -9.36 -12.01 18.06
N ILE A 79 -9.93 -10.88 17.63
CA ILE A 79 -10.25 -10.63 16.23
C ILE A 79 -9.29 -9.56 15.70
N GLN A 80 -8.59 -9.87 14.60
CA GLN A 80 -7.77 -8.90 13.86
C GLN A 80 -8.43 -8.57 12.53
N CYS A 81 -8.74 -7.28 12.32
CA CYS A 81 -9.27 -6.78 11.05
C CYS A 81 -8.19 -6.03 10.28
N PHE A 82 -8.00 -6.38 9.01
CA PHE A 82 -7.04 -5.69 8.13
C PHE A 82 -7.68 -4.46 7.48
N GLY A 83 -7.21 -3.28 7.87
CA GLY A 83 -7.64 -1.98 7.37
C GLY A 83 -8.95 -1.47 7.97
N SER A 84 -9.11 -0.15 7.90
CA SER A 84 -10.36 0.56 8.23
C SER A 84 -11.21 0.86 6.99
N GLU A 85 -10.67 0.57 5.80
CA GLU A 85 -11.29 0.85 4.51
C GLU A 85 -12.48 -0.08 4.22
N TRP A 86 -12.48 -1.27 4.81
CA TRP A 86 -13.51 -2.31 4.64
C TRP A 86 -14.42 -2.40 5.85
N PRO A 87 -15.62 -2.96 5.73
CA PRO A 87 -16.61 -3.00 6.83
C PRO A 87 -16.26 -3.96 7.96
N PHE A 88 -15.18 -4.77 7.85
CA PHE A 88 -14.85 -5.80 8.84
C PHE A 88 -14.69 -5.27 10.27
N GLY A 89 -14.13 -4.06 10.42
CA GLY A 89 -13.94 -3.44 11.74
C GLY A 89 -15.23 -3.08 12.48
N LEU A 90 -16.38 -3.08 11.79
CA LEU A 90 -17.70 -2.87 12.42
C LEU A 90 -18.13 -4.06 13.30
N ILE A 91 -17.46 -5.21 13.19
CA ILE A 91 -17.76 -6.39 14.03
C ILE A 91 -17.56 -6.13 15.51
N ALA A 92 -16.65 -5.22 15.88
CA ALA A 92 -16.41 -4.83 17.27
C ALA A 92 -17.68 -4.32 17.99
N GLY A 93 -18.64 -3.76 17.26
CA GLY A 93 -19.94 -3.36 17.79
C GLY A 93 -20.96 -4.49 17.95
N CYS A 94 -20.60 -5.71 17.56
CA CYS A 94 -21.52 -6.86 17.54
C CYS A 94 -21.10 -7.99 18.49
N VAL A 95 -19.87 -7.96 19.04
CA VAL A 95 -19.29 -9.01 19.88
C VAL A 95 -18.45 -8.40 21.01
N ASP A 96 -18.33 -9.11 22.13
CA ASP A 96 -17.51 -8.71 23.27
C ASP A 96 -16.05 -9.18 23.15
N ILE A 97 -15.68 -9.77 22.00
CA ILE A 97 -14.33 -10.27 21.77
C ILE A 97 -13.41 -9.10 21.43
N PRO A 98 -12.24 -8.98 22.07
CA PRO A 98 -11.27 -7.94 21.76
C PRO A 98 -10.95 -7.90 20.27
N THR A 99 -11.18 -6.73 19.64
CA THR A 99 -10.95 -6.54 18.21
C THR A 99 -9.84 -5.51 18.02
N VAL A 100 -8.82 -5.86 17.23
CA VAL A 100 -7.73 -4.95 16.83
C VAL A 100 -7.80 -4.65 15.34
N ILE A 101 -7.72 -3.37 14.98
CA ILE A 101 -7.65 -2.93 13.58
C ILE A 101 -6.18 -2.81 13.19
N HIS A 102 -5.75 -3.62 12.22
CA HIS A 102 -4.41 -3.54 11.65
C HIS A 102 -4.42 -2.56 10.48
N MET A 103 -3.92 -1.36 10.72
CA MET A 103 -3.97 -0.24 9.78
C MET A 103 -3.22 -0.56 8.49
N GLN A 104 -3.90 -0.38 7.34
CA GLN A 104 -3.30 -0.52 6.01
C GLN A 104 -3.20 0.85 5.32
N GLY A 105 -4.27 1.60 5.35
CA GLY A 105 -4.38 2.93 4.80
C GLY A 105 -5.60 3.66 5.37
N PHE A 106 -5.95 4.79 4.77
CA PHE A 106 -7.11 5.60 5.17
C PHE A 106 -7.88 6.04 3.93
N SER A 107 -9.07 5.45 3.71
CA SER A 107 -9.94 5.79 2.59
C SER A 107 -10.26 7.29 2.52
N THR A 108 -10.50 7.91 3.67
CA THR A 108 -10.82 9.34 3.79
C THR A 108 -9.68 10.20 3.25
N ILE A 109 -8.45 9.97 3.71
CA ILE A 109 -7.29 10.77 3.33
C ILE A 109 -6.91 10.51 1.87
N TYR A 110 -6.93 9.26 1.45
CA TYR A 110 -6.63 8.88 0.06
C TYR A 110 -7.65 9.47 -0.91
N SER A 111 -8.93 9.48 -0.55
CA SER A 111 -9.97 10.10 -1.36
C SER A 111 -9.77 11.60 -1.50
N LEU A 112 -9.43 12.30 -0.40
CA LEU A 112 -9.13 13.75 -0.42
C LEU A 112 -7.95 14.04 -1.33
N SER A 113 -6.86 13.30 -1.18
CA SER A 113 -5.65 13.47 -2.00
C SER A 113 -5.91 13.21 -3.48
N ALA A 114 -6.69 12.18 -3.82
CA ALA A 114 -7.05 11.88 -5.20
C ALA A 114 -7.86 12.99 -5.88
N TYR A 115 -8.72 13.67 -5.14
CA TYR A 115 -9.49 14.81 -5.66
C TYR A 115 -8.63 16.00 -6.10
N MET A 116 -7.46 16.14 -5.54
CA MET A 116 -6.55 17.26 -5.84
C MET A 116 -5.70 17.00 -7.10
N THR A 117 -5.72 15.78 -7.65
CA THR A 117 -4.84 15.40 -8.76
C THR A 117 -5.37 15.79 -10.13
N HIS A 118 -6.68 15.97 -10.27
CA HIS A 118 -7.32 16.23 -11.57
C HIS A 118 -8.67 16.94 -11.43
N ARG A 119 -9.09 17.56 -12.50
CA ARG A 119 -10.39 18.23 -12.62
C ARG A 119 -11.39 17.31 -13.33
N ILE A 120 -12.68 17.56 -13.15
CA ILE A 120 -13.75 16.83 -13.88
C ILE A 120 -13.60 16.95 -15.40
N TYR A 121 -13.09 18.09 -15.88
CA TYR A 121 -12.79 18.30 -17.29
C TYR A 121 -11.72 17.35 -17.83
N ASP A 122 -10.71 17.00 -17.03
CA ASP A 122 -9.64 16.10 -17.41
C ASP A 122 -10.19 14.68 -17.64
N ILE A 123 -11.14 14.24 -16.82
CA ILE A 123 -11.84 12.97 -16.98
C ILE A 123 -12.68 12.98 -18.25
N TYR A 124 -13.39 14.08 -18.50
CA TYR A 124 -14.21 14.25 -19.70
C TYR A 124 -13.35 14.19 -20.95
N LYS A 125 -12.24 14.92 -20.99
CA LYS A 125 -11.26 14.92 -22.07
C LYS A 125 -10.67 13.51 -22.31
N TYR A 126 -10.23 12.85 -21.25
CA TYR A 126 -9.63 11.49 -21.31
C TYR A 126 -10.59 10.47 -21.93
N HIS A 127 -11.86 10.54 -21.61
CA HIS A 127 -12.90 9.69 -22.18
C HIS A 127 -13.48 10.21 -23.50
N HIS A 128 -12.70 10.95 -24.28
CA HIS A 128 -13.10 11.48 -25.59
C HIS A 128 -14.43 12.27 -25.56
N TYR A 129 -14.61 13.09 -24.53
CA TYR A 129 -15.79 13.94 -24.30
C TYR A 129 -17.10 13.16 -24.15
N ASN A 130 -17.03 11.92 -23.68
CA ASN A 130 -18.21 11.10 -23.44
C ASN A 130 -18.94 11.56 -22.15
N PRO A 131 -20.19 12.06 -22.22
CA PRO A 131 -20.91 12.55 -21.04
C PRO A 131 -21.19 11.48 -19.98
N LEU A 132 -21.26 10.20 -20.36
CA LEU A 132 -21.42 9.08 -19.41
C LEU A 132 -20.23 8.97 -18.46
N SER A 133 -19.05 9.45 -18.85
CA SER A 133 -17.88 9.47 -17.97
C SER A 133 -18.06 10.41 -16.80
N ILE A 134 -18.72 11.55 -17.01
CA ILE A 134 -19.05 12.54 -15.97
C ILE A 134 -20.08 11.92 -15.00
N ILE A 135 -21.11 11.28 -15.52
CA ILE A 135 -22.15 10.62 -14.69
C ILE A 135 -21.50 9.53 -13.84
N ARG A 136 -20.62 8.71 -14.42
CA ARG A 136 -19.88 7.66 -13.71
C ARG A 136 -18.93 8.22 -12.65
N TYR A 137 -18.26 9.31 -12.95
CA TYR A 137 -17.39 10.03 -11.99
C TYR A 137 -18.22 10.58 -10.83
N TRP A 138 -19.30 11.30 -11.14
CA TRP A 138 -20.22 11.84 -10.13
C TRP A 138 -20.80 10.74 -9.23
N TYR A 139 -21.23 9.62 -9.80
CA TYR A 139 -21.71 8.47 -9.05
C TYR A 139 -20.64 7.90 -8.09
N ARG A 140 -19.38 7.80 -8.52
CA ARG A 140 -18.28 7.36 -7.67
C ARG A 140 -18.05 8.36 -6.52
N THR A 141 -18.13 9.65 -6.80
CA THR A 141 -17.91 10.69 -5.79
C THR A 141 -19.02 10.74 -4.74
N THR A 142 -20.26 10.36 -5.09
CA THR A 142 -21.39 10.30 -4.12
C THR A 142 -21.24 9.17 -3.09
N LYS A 143 -20.45 8.14 -3.37
CA LYS A 143 -20.15 7.06 -2.41
C LYS A 143 -19.12 7.45 -1.35
N ARG A 144 -18.32 8.45 -1.62
CA ARG A 144 -17.22 8.87 -0.76
C ARG A 144 -17.67 9.29 0.65
N PRO A 145 -18.65 10.17 0.87
CA PRO A 145 -19.08 10.57 2.21
C PRO A 145 -19.52 9.39 3.06
N LYS A 146 -20.12 8.36 2.45
CA LYS A 146 -20.54 7.13 3.12
C LYS A 146 -19.37 6.27 3.55
N SER A 147 -18.33 6.17 2.70
CA SER A 147 -17.07 5.48 3.03
C SER A 147 -16.36 6.17 4.18
N GLU A 148 -16.26 7.49 4.14
CA GLU A 148 -15.67 8.31 5.20
C GLU A 148 -16.42 8.14 6.53
N SER A 149 -17.75 8.16 6.49
CA SER A 149 -18.60 7.96 7.68
C SER A 149 -18.40 6.56 8.29
N ARG A 150 -18.29 5.53 7.45
CA ARG A 150 -18.02 4.16 7.91
C ARG A 150 -16.65 4.04 8.54
N GLU A 151 -15.62 4.56 7.89
CA GLU A 151 -14.26 4.57 8.42
C GLU A 151 -14.21 5.28 9.77
N LYS A 152 -14.83 6.46 9.88
CA LYS A 152 -14.95 7.20 11.14
C LYS A 152 -15.64 6.36 12.23
N SER A 153 -16.72 5.64 11.89
CA SER A 153 -17.40 4.77 12.85
C SER A 153 -16.50 3.62 13.33
N ILE A 154 -15.76 2.98 12.42
CA ILE A 154 -14.78 1.95 12.78
C ILE A 154 -13.71 2.52 13.73
N MET A 155 -13.17 3.70 13.40
CA MET A 155 -12.15 4.34 14.21
C MET A 155 -12.64 4.71 15.61
N GLN A 156 -13.89 5.15 15.75
CA GLN A 156 -14.47 5.57 17.02
C GLN A 156 -14.92 4.40 17.92
N MET A 157 -15.37 3.29 17.35
CA MET A 157 -15.88 2.16 18.11
C MET A 157 -14.81 1.18 18.58
N ASN A 158 -13.67 1.11 17.88
CA ASN A 158 -12.60 0.20 18.24
C ASN A 158 -11.65 0.83 19.24
N LYS A 159 -11.21 0.03 20.21
CA LYS A 159 -10.27 0.45 21.25
C LYS A 159 -8.82 0.18 20.86
N TYR A 160 -8.57 -0.86 20.09
CA TYR A 160 -7.23 -1.34 19.81
C TYR A 160 -6.89 -1.21 18.32
N PHE A 161 -5.71 -0.65 18.06
CA PHE A 161 -5.17 -0.46 16.71
C PHE A 161 -3.72 -0.90 16.69
N MET A 162 -3.29 -1.46 15.60
CA MET A 162 -1.87 -1.67 15.33
C MET A 162 -1.54 -1.19 13.93
N GLY A 163 -0.34 -0.67 13.76
CA GLY A 163 0.11 -0.11 12.50
C GLY A 163 1.62 0.02 12.45
N ARG A 164 2.11 0.75 11.47
CA ARG A 164 3.53 0.70 11.07
C ARG A 164 4.22 2.04 11.15
N THR A 165 3.46 3.12 11.30
CA THR A 165 4.01 4.47 11.20
C THR A 165 3.39 5.40 12.24
N GLU A 166 4.11 6.46 12.57
CA GLU A 166 3.58 7.50 13.43
C GLU A 166 2.46 8.29 12.75
N TRP A 167 2.48 8.32 11.42
CA TRP A 167 1.42 8.94 10.64
C TRP A 167 0.07 8.24 10.87
N ASP A 168 0.01 6.91 10.81
CA ASP A 168 -1.23 6.18 11.07
C ASP A 168 -1.61 6.23 12.57
N HIS A 169 -0.63 6.21 13.48
CA HIS A 169 -0.87 6.45 14.91
C HIS A 169 -1.56 7.80 15.16
N ASN A 170 -1.04 8.87 14.59
CA ASN A 170 -1.57 10.21 14.76
C ASN A 170 -3.00 10.34 14.21
N ILE A 171 -3.31 9.71 13.09
CA ILE A 171 -4.65 9.68 12.53
C ILE A 171 -5.60 8.87 13.41
N VAL A 172 -5.19 7.72 13.91
CA VAL A 172 -5.98 6.93 14.86
C VAL A 172 -6.31 7.77 16.09
N LYS A 173 -5.32 8.48 16.68
CA LYS A 173 -5.52 9.35 17.83
C LYS A 173 -6.41 10.55 17.54
N TYR A 174 -6.36 11.09 16.34
CA TYR A 174 -7.27 12.16 15.92
C TYR A 174 -8.75 11.71 15.94
N TYR A 175 -9.04 10.50 15.45
CA TYR A 175 -10.40 9.97 15.44
C TYR A 175 -10.85 9.43 16.80
N ASN A 176 -9.93 8.87 17.58
CA ASN A 176 -10.20 8.26 18.87
C ASN A 176 -9.03 8.45 19.84
N VAL A 177 -9.10 9.52 20.66
CA VAL A 177 -8.06 9.86 21.63
C VAL A 177 -7.81 8.75 22.66
N ASN A 178 -8.81 7.92 22.96
CA ASN A 178 -8.76 6.81 23.90
C ASN A 178 -8.25 5.51 23.28
N ALA A 179 -8.03 5.46 21.99
CA ALA A 179 -7.49 4.28 21.32
C ALA A 179 -6.12 3.89 21.88
N ARG A 180 -5.88 2.60 22.05
CA ARG A 180 -4.54 2.05 22.30
C ARG A 180 -3.94 1.65 20.96
N TYR A 181 -2.84 2.29 20.60
CA TYR A 181 -2.12 2.00 19.36
C TYR A 181 -0.85 1.23 19.68
N PHE A 182 -0.57 0.21 18.86
CA PHE A 182 0.60 -0.65 18.94
C PHE A 182 1.36 -0.61 17.62
N TYR A 183 2.68 -0.55 17.69
CA TYR A 183 3.53 -0.71 16.52
C TYR A 183 3.67 -2.20 16.19
N CYS A 184 3.48 -2.54 14.91
CA CYS A 184 3.76 -3.85 14.35
C CYS A 184 4.22 -3.67 12.89
N ALA A 185 5.46 -4.04 12.61
CA ALA A 185 6.05 -3.87 11.29
C ALA A 185 5.39 -4.74 10.21
N GLU A 186 5.56 -4.38 8.94
CA GLU A 186 5.04 -5.15 7.80
C GLU A 186 5.86 -6.41 7.58
N ALA A 187 5.17 -7.52 7.38
CA ALA A 187 5.76 -8.77 6.93
C ALA A 187 5.93 -8.76 5.40
N LEU A 188 7.15 -8.76 4.91
CA LEU A 188 7.44 -8.80 3.48
C LEU A 188 7.16 -10.17 2.87
N ARG A 189 7.07 -10.20 1.54
CA ARG A 189 6.87 -11.43 0.77
C ARG A 189 8.04 -12.39 0.95
N THR A 190 7.75 -13.68 1.00
CA THR A 190 8.74 -14.75 1.23
C THR A 190 9.88 -14.71 0.22
N GLU A 191 9.54 -14.45 -1.04
CA GLU A 191 10.49 -14.39 -2.15
C GLU A 191 11.47 -13.21 -2.03
N ILE A 192 11.06 -12.11 -1.40
CA ILE A 192 11.94 -10.97 -1.09
C ILE A 192 12.91 -11.35 0.04
N ILE A 193 12.37 -11.90 1.15
CA ILE A 193 13.17 -12.24 2.35
C ILE A 193 14.20 -13.33 2.04
N ASN A 194 13.83 -14.33 1.24
CA ASN A 194 14.69 -15.44 0.89
C ASN A 194 15.52 -15.21 -0.39
N SER A 195 15.44 -14.03 -0.99
CA SER A 195 16.20 -13.75 -2.20
C SER A 195 17.71 -13.79 -1.93
N PRO A 196 18.49 -14.57 -2.70
CA PRO A 196 19.94 -14.47 -2.66
C PRO A 196 20.47 -13.26 -3.42
N ILE A 197 19.59 -12.56 -4.16
CA ILE A 197 19.94 -11.41 -4.98
C ILE A 197 19.79 -10.16 -4.12
N CYS A 198 20.87 -9.37 -4.04
CA CYS A 198 20.88 -8.05 -3.45
C CYS A 198 21.47 -7.04 -4.44
N TRP A 199 21.23 -5.79 -4.17
CA TRP A 199 21.74 -4.71 -4.97
C TRP A 199 23.25 -4.55 -4.79
N HIS A 200 23.94 -4.27 -5.92
CA HIS A 200 25.35 -3.86 -5.93
C HIS A 200 25.54 -2.73 -6.93
N TYR A 201 26.32 -1.74 -6.54
CA TYR A 201 26.64 -0.63 -7.44
C TYR A 201 27.25 -1.14 -8.77
N LYS A 202 26.73 -0.60 -9.87
CA LYS A 202 27.21 -0.88 -11.22
C LYS A 202 27.35 0.44 -11.97
N LYS A 203 28.58 0.81 -12.32
CA LYS A 203 28.78 2.01 -13.14
C LYS A 203 28.18 1.84 -14.52
N ARG A 204 27.29 2.75 -14.91
CA ARG A 204 26.56 2.73 -16.18
C ARG A 204 26.62 4.09 -16.86
N PRO A 205 26.64 4.13 -18.22
CA PRO A 205 26.56 5.41 -18.95
C PRO A 205 25.19 6.08 -18.82
N LYS A 206 24.13 5.28 -18.63
CA LYS A 206 22.76 5.74 -18.42
C LYS A 206 22.27 5.33 -17.05
N MET A 207 21.70 6.28 -16.32
CA MET A 207 21.06 5.98 -15.03
C MET A 207 19.82 5.11 -15.20
N ARG A 208 19.78 3.97 -14.55
CA ARG A 208 18.62 3.08 -14.54
C ARG A 208 17.76 3.37 -13.33
N ILE A 209 16.59 3.95 -13.58
CA ILE A 209 15.61 4.33 -12.55
C ILE A 209 14.48 3.30 -12.56
N VAL A 210 14.06 2.83 -11.39
CA VAL A 210 12.93 1.92 -11.26
C VAL A 210 11.85 2.54 -10.37
N THR A 211 10.59 2.38 -10.76
CA THR A 211 9.40 2.67 -9.95
C THR A 211 8.44 1.50 -10.03
N ILE A 212 7.91 1.06 -8.89
CA ILE A 212 6.82 0.08 -8.82
C ILE A 212 5.54 0.85 -8.52
N SER A 213 4.61 0.85 -9.46
CA SER A 213 3.40 1.67 -9.44
C SER A 213 2.13 0.83 -9.57
N SER A 214 0.98 1.48 -9.46
CA SER A 214 -0.34 0.88 -9.72
C SER A 214 -1.20 1.83 -10.56
N ALA A 215 -2.40 1.37 -10.94
CA ALA A 215 -3.37 2.18 -11.68
C ALA A 215 -3.87 3.41 -10.93
N SER A 216 -3.58 3.54 -9.62
CA SER A 216 -4.05 4.65 -8.80
C SER A 216 -3.37 5.96 -9.18
N VAL A 217 -4.16 7.01 -9.34
CA VAL A 217 -3.65 8.38 -9.53
C VAL A 217 -2.78 8.86 -8.35
N LEU A 218 -2.94 8.25 -7.18
CA LEU A 218 -2.16 8.55 -5.97
C LEU A 218 -0.70 8.11 -6.04
N LYS A 219 -0.34 7.29 -7.03
CA LYS A 219 1.05 6.82 -7.21
C LYS A 219 1.96 7.81 -7.96
N GLY A 220 1.42 8.97 -8.37
CA GLY A 220 2.22 10.08 -8.90
C GLY A 220 2.85 9.79 -10.27
N ASN A 221 2.18 9.03 -11.14
CA ASN A 221 2.68 8.75 -12.48
C ASN A 221 2.80 10.02 -13.36
N ASP A 222 2.06 11.07 -13.03
CA ASP A 222 2.24 12.41 -13.62
C ASP A 222 3.61 13.02 -13.28
N LEU A 223 4.08 12.79 -12.07
CA LEU A 223 5.40 13.29 -11.64
C LEU A 223 6.53 12.58 -12.38
N ILE A 224 6.39 11.28 -12.69
CA ILE A 224 7.34 10.54 -13.53
C ILE A 224 7.45 11.21 -14.90
N LEU A 225 6.32 11.46 -15.57
CA LEU A 225 6.28 12.09 -16.89
C LEU A 225 6.94 13.48 -16.88
N ARG A 226 6.59 14.31 -15.89
CA ARG A 226 7.13 15.68 -15.76
C ARG A 226 8.62 15.69 -15.46
N THR A 227 9.08 14.80 -14.58
CA THR A 227 10.51 14.70 -14.24
C THR A 227 11.32 14.16 -15.40
N ALA A 228 10.83 13.12 -16.09
CA ALA A 228 11.50 12.56 -17.27
C ALA A 228 11.65 13.60 -18.40
N LYS A 229 10.62 14.46 -18.58
CA LYS A 229 10.71 15.59 -19.53
C LYS A 229 11.86 16.52 -19.16
N LEU A 230 11.97 16.92 -17.89
CA LEU A 230 13.07 17.80 -17.43
C LEU A 230 14.44 17.15 -17.63
N LEU A 231 14.60 15.89 -17.26
CA LEU A 231 15.87 15.16 -17.46
C LEU A 231 16.28 15.14 -18.94
N LYS A 232 15.34 14.95 -19.87
CA LYS A 232 15.60 15.03 -21.33
C LYS A 232 15.98 16.44 -21.79
N GLU A 233 15.32 17.47 -21.28
CA GLU A 233 15.65 18.88 -21.58
C GLU A 233 17.10 19.24 -21.17
N PHE A 234 17.62 18.59 -20.11
CA PHE A 234 19.02 18.71 -19.68
C PHE A 234 19.97 17.73 -20.37
N ASN A 235 19.52 16.96 -21.37
CA ASN A 235 20.29 15.92 -22.04
C ASN A 235 20.90 14.89 -21.07
N PHE A 236 20.22 14.62 -19.96
CA PHE A 236 20.63 13.62 -19.00
C PHE A 236 20.34 12.22 -19.53
N GLU A 237 21.31 11.33 -19.48
CA GLU A 237 21.18 9.96 -19.97
C GLU A 237 20.55 9.05 -18.91
N PHE A 238 19.34 8.59 -19.15
CA PHE A 238 18.59 7.70 -18.25
C PHE A 238 17.65 6.76 -18.99
N GLU A 239 17.25 5.70 -18.29
CA GLU A 239 16.13 4.83 -18.61
C GLU A 239 15.25 4.71 -17.36
N TRP A 240 13.96 5.07 -17.45
CA TRP A 240 13.03 4.95 -16.34
C TRP A 240 12.08 3.77 -16.56
N ARG A 241 12.25 2.72 -15.78
CA ARG A 241 11.51 1.47 -15.88
C ARG A 241 10.39 1.47 -14.84
N VAL A 242 9.14 1.32 -15.29
CA VAL A 242 7.96 1.37 -14.42
C VAL A 242 7.25 0.03 -14.46
N ALA A 243 7.32 -0.70 -13.33
CA ALA A 243 6.61 -1.94 -13.11
C ALA A 243 5.22 -1.69 -12.51
N GLY A 244 4.26 -2.54 -12.84
CA GLY A 244 2.90 -2.50 -12.31
C GLY A 244 1.82 -2.16 -13.32
N ASP A 245 0.65 -1.78 -12.82
CA ASP A 245 -0.50 -1.48 -13.68
C ASP A 245 -0.33 -0.13 -14.40
N LYS A 246 -0.46 -0.15 -15.72
CA LYS A 246 -0.29 1.01 -16.61
C LYS A 246 -1.47 1.99 -16.58
N GLY A 247 -2.56 1.67 -15.86
CA GLY A 247 -3.86 2.32 -16.03
C GLY A 247 -3.89 3.85 -15.85
N SER A 248 -3.05 4.43 -15.00
CA SER A 248 -3.03 5.90 -14.81
C SER A 248 -2.09 6.63 -15.78
N PHE A 249 -1.16 5.97 -16.46
CA PHE A 249 -0.26 6.64 -17.41
C PHE A 249 -1.03 7.29 -18.57
N GLY A 250 -1.87 6.54 -19.27
CA GLY A 250 -2.66 7.09 -20.37
C GLY A 250 -3.53 8.28 -19.99
N PHE A 251 -4.04 8.29 -18.74
CA PHE A 251 -4.78 9.43 -18.21
C PHE A 251 -3.90 10.68 -18.08
N PHE A 252 -2.72 10.55 -17.45
CA PHE A 252 -1.81 11.68 -17.26
C PHE A 252 -1.15 12.13 -18.57
N GLU A 253 -0.85 11.22 -19.48
CA GLU A 253 -0.40 11.58 -20.83
C GLU A 253 -1.40 12.46 -21.57
N SER A 254 -2.70 12.10 -21.49
CA SER A 254 -3.77 12.91 -22.08
C SER A 254 -3.87 14.31 -21.48
N ILE A 255 -3.68 14.45 -20.17
CA ILE A 255 -3.74 15.74 -19.47
C ILE A 255 -2.52 16.60 -19.82
N LEU A 256 -1.32 16.00 -19.74
CA LEU A 256 -0.05 16.72 -19.86
C LEU A 256 0.38 16.93 -21.31
N GLY A 257 -0.20 16.21 -22.27
CA GLY A 257 0.25 16.24 -23.66
C GLY A 257 1.64 15.61 -23.85
N LEU A 258 2.01 14.67 -22.99
CA LEU A 258 3.28 13.94 -23.01
C LEU A 258 3.05 12.48 -23.37
N LYS A 259 4.10 11.82 -23.89
CA LYS A 259 4.10 10.39 -24.14
C LYS A 259 5.29 9.73 -23.46
N HIS A 260 5.06 8.60 -22.81
CA HIS A 260 6.14 7.89 -22.11
C HIS A 260 7.20 7.38 -23.08
N GLU A 261 6.82 6.97 -24.28
CA GLU A 261 7.74 6.50 -25.34
C GLU A 261 8.74 7.59 -25.74
N ASP A 262 8.33 8.87 -25.70
CA ASP A 262 9.19 10.01 -26.04
C ASP A 262 10.11 10.43 -24.88
N LEU A 263 9.93 9.87 -23.69
CA LEU A 263 10.55 10.32 -22.43
C LEU A 263 11.50 9.28 -21.79
N ASN A 264 12.00 8.33 -22.56
CA ASN A 264 12.87 7.23 -22.06
C ASN A 264 12.22 6.44 -20.90
N ILE A 265 10.88 6.35 -20.87
CA ILE A 265 10.12 5.59 -19.88
C ILE A 265 9.69 4.27 -20.53
N CYS A 266 10.00 3.16 -19.85
CA CYS A 266 9.62 1.81 -20.25
C CYS A 266 8.56 1.27 -19.29
N LEU A 267 7.35 1.04 -19.76
CA LEU A 267 6.26 0.44 -18.98
C LEU A 267 6.33 -1.08 -19.03
N LEU A 268 6.78 -1.73 -17.96
CA LEU A 268 7.01 -3.18 -17.88
C LEU A 268 5.72 -3.99 -17.72
N GLY A 269 4.64 -3.37 -17.23
CA GLY A 269 3.42 -4.08 -16.83
C GLY A 269 3.57 -4.79 -15.48
N MET A 270 2.63 -5.69 -15.19
CA MET A 270 2.67 -6.47 -13.96
C MET A 270 3.81 -7.47 -14.00
N LEU A 271 4.66 -7.43 -12.98
CA LEU A 271 5.76 -8.36 -12.80
C LEU A 271 5.45 -9.32 -11.65
N ASP A 272 5.93 -10.54 -11.73
CA ASP A 272 6.01 -11.43 -10.59
C ASP A 272 7.13 -10.98 -9.62
N VAL A 273 7.20 -11.61 -8.46
CA VAL A 273 8.13 -11.20 -7.41
C VAL A 273 9.58 -11.36 -7.83
N GLN A 274 9.91 -12.41 -8.56
CA GLN A 274 11.27 -12.68 -9.01
C GLN A 274 11.75 -11.57 -9.96
N HIS A 275 10.94 -11.19 -10.93
CA HIS A 275 11.26 -10.08 -11.83
C HIS A 275 11.30 -8.72 -11.11
N VAL A 276 10.50 -8.52 -10.04
CA VAL A 276 10.62 -7.32 -9.18
C VAL A 276 11.98 -7.28 -8.50
N VAL A 277 12.47 -8.38 -7.96
CA VAL A 277 13.81 -8.48 -7.35
C VAL A 277 14.90 -8.15 -8.37
N GLU A 278 14.80 -8.71 -9.57
CA GLU A 278 15.76 -8.47 -10.67
C GLU A 278 15.77 -6.99 -11.06
N GLU A 279 14.61 -6.36 -11.26
CA GLU A 279 14.52 -4.93 -11.60
C GLU A 279 15.12 -4.03 -10.50
N LEU A 280 14.84 -4.33 -9.21
CA LEU A 280 15.38 -3.57 -8.08
C LEU A 280 16.90 -3.76 -7.94
N SER A 281 17.40 -4.98 -8.10
CA SER A 281 18.84 -5.26 -7.98
C SER A 281 19.68 -4.66 -9.13
N GLU A 282 19.07 -4.47 -10.29
CA GLU A 282 19.71 -3.90 -11.48
C GLU A 282 19.47 -2.39 -11.63
N ALA A 283 18.66 -1.76 -10.81
CA ALA A 283 18.46 -0.32 -10.83
C ALA A 283 19.61 0.41 -10.17
N ASP A 284 19.88 1.65 -10.58
CA ASP A 284 20.77 2.55 -9.83
C ASP A 284 20.01 3.18 -8.66
N VAL A 285 18.69 3.39 -8.84
CA VAL A 285 17.82 3.99 -7.82
C VAL A 285 16.38 3.54 -7.98
N TYR A 286 15.70 3.29 -6.84
CA TYR A 286 14.25 3.16 -6.76
C TYR A 286 13.63 4.53 -6.44
N VAL A 287 12.69 4.98 -7.27
CA VAL A 287 11.97 6.24 -7.07
C VAL A 287 10.53 5.98 -6.65
N HIS A 288 10.13 6.50 -5.48
CA HIS A 288 8.76 6.46 -4.99
C HIS A 288 8.09 7.82 -5.19
N THR A 289 7.09 7.86 -6.08
CA THR A 289 6.46 9.12 -6.53
C THR A 289 5.08 9.39 -5.92
N ALA A 290 4.64 8.55 -4.98
CA ALA A 290 3.29 8.66 -4.44
C ALA A 290 2.98 10.04 -3.82
N ILE A 291 1.74 10.47 -4.02
CA ILE A 291 1.18 11.72 -3.48
C ILE A 291 0.88 11.56 -1.98
N ILE A 292 0.51 10.37 -1.60
CA ILE A 292 0.25 9.94 -0.23
C ILE A 292 0.42 8.43 -0.15
N ASP A 293 1.11 7.96 0.87
CA ASP A 293 1.24 6.54 1.17
C ASP A 293 1.51 6.35 2.67
N ASN A 294 1.18 5.19 3.22
CA ASN A 294 1.46 4.89 4.62
C ASN A 294 2.82 4.16 4.75
N SER A 295 2.83 2.90 4.40
CA SER A 295 4.02 2.04 4.42
C SER A 295 3.99 1.19 3.15
N PRO A 296 4.46 1.74 1.99
CA PRO A 296 4.38 1.04 0.72
C PRO A 296 5.33 -0.16 0.68
N ASN A 297 4.79 -1.35 0.41
CA ASN A 297 5.59 -2.57 0.32
C ASN A 297 6.71 -2.44 -0.70
N SER A 298 6.46 -1.80 -1.84
CA SER A 298 7.47 -1.61 -2.89
C SER A 298 8.70 -0.82 -2.43
N LEU A 299 8.52 0.19 -1.55
CA LEU A 299 9.62 0.93 -0.94
C LEU A 299 10.36 0.04 0.08
N CYS A 300 9.61 -0.66 0.93
CA CYS A 300 10.21 -1.58 1.92
C CYS A 300 10.99 -2.72 1.23
N GLU A 301 10.50 -3.23 0.12
CA GLU A 301 11.16 -4.25 -0.70
C GLU A 301 12.42 -3.70 -1.38
N ALA A 302 12.38 -2.48 -1.91
CA ALA A 302 13.56 -1.81 -2.47
C ALA A 302 14.66 -1.66 -1.41
N GLN A 303 14.31 -1.16 -0.22
CA GLN A 303 15.23 -1.06 0.92
C GLN A 303 15.79 -2.41 1.36
N TYR A 304 14.94 -3.47 1.36
CA TYR A 304 15.37 -4.82 1.78
C TYR A 304 16.38 -5.45 0.81
N ILE A 305 16.20 -5.21 -0.50
CA ILE A 305 17.14 -5.63 -1.55
C ILE A 305 18.39 -4.73 -1.56
N GLY A 306 18.32 -3.53 -0.97
CA GLY A 306 19.38 -2.54 -0.93
C GLY A 306 19.41 -1.59 -2.14
N CYS A 307 18.32 -1.47 -2.90
CA CYS A 307 18.23 -0.52 -4.01
C CYS A 307 18.04 0.91 -3.49
N PRO A 308 19.00 1.84 -3.69
CA PRO A 308 18.94 3.18 -3.11
C PRO A 308 17.62 3.89 -3.37
N VAL A 309 16.98 4.40 -2.31
CA VAL A 309 15.64 4.98 -2.36
C VAL A 309 15.66 6.49 -2.49
N VAL A 310 14.91 7.03 -3.46
CA VAL A 310 14.51 8.44 -3.54
C VAL A 310 13.00 8.53 -3.46
N SER A 311 12.46 9.23 -2.46
CA SER A 311 11.02 9.23 -2.17
C SER A 311 10.45 10.63 -1.95
N SER A 312 9.18 10.81 -2.28
CA SER A 312 8.42 11.96 -1.83
C SER A 312 8.28 11.96 -0.30
N PHE A 313 8.32 13.13 0.32
CA PHE A 313 8.12 13.31 1.77
C PHE A 313 6.63 13.38 2.08
N VAL A 314 5.96 12.21 2.19
CA VAL A 314 4.50 12.12 2.39
C VAL A 314 4.09 11.00 3.34
N GLY A 315 2.95 11.17 4.01
CA GLY A 315 2.33 10.13 4.84
C GLY A 315 3.23 9.51 5.89
N GLY A 316 3.32 8.19 5.91
CA GLY A 316 4.15 7.42 6.83
C GLY A 316 5.58 7.17 6.34
N ILE A 317 5.93 7.56 5.12
CA ILE A 317 7.25 7.31 4.53
C ILE A 317 8.41 7.91 5.35
N PRO A 318 8.28 9.10 5.98
CA PRO A 318 9.35 9.64 6.83
C PRO A 318 9.78 8.76 8.02
N GLN A 319 8.98 7.77 8.39
CA GLN A 319 9.38 6.78 9.39
C GLN A 319 10.18 5.60 8.81
N LEU A 320 10.05 5.37 7.50
CA LEU A 320 10.74 4.29 6.81
C LEU A 320 12.09 4.73 6.25
N VAL A 321 12.24 6.01 5.97
CA VAL A 321 13.41 6.62 5.34
C VAL A 321 13.96 7.73 6.21
N GLU A 322 15.27 7.68 6.51
CA GLU A 322 16.01 8.79 7.12
C GLU A 322 16.78 9.51 6.01
N ASN A 323 16.46 10.81 5.82
CA ASN A 323 17.07 11.59 4.73
C ASN A 323 18.61 11.59 4.80
N GLU A 324 19.25 11.37 3.67
CA GLU A 324 20.72 11.30 3.50
C GLU A 324 21.40 10.13 4.22
N ARG A 325 20.64 9.28 4.90
CA ARG A 325 21.16 8.09 5.58
C ARG A 325 20.65 6.79 4.98
N THR A 326 19.32 6.61 4.90
CA THR A 326 18.68 5.41 4.36
C THR A 326 17.80 5.71 3.13
N GLY A 327 18.03 6.83 2.48
CA GLY A 327 17.37 7.30 1.27
C GLY A 327 17.40 8.80 1.17
N LEU A 328 16.86 9.33 0.09
CA LEU A 328 16.75 10.77 -0.13
C LEU A 328 15.28 11.18 -0.25
N PHE A 329 14.94 12.34 0.31
CA PHE A 329 13.65 12.95 0.11
C PHE A 329 13.71 14.09 -0.92
N TYR A 330 12.58 14.22 -1.63
CA TYR A 330 12.23 15.42 -2.38
C TYR A 330 10.84 15.90 -1.96
N PRO A 331 10.54 17.21 -2.07
CA PRO A 331 9.21 17.73 -1.75
C PRO A 331 8.15 17.16 -2.69
N TYR A 332 6.99 16.85 -2.16
CA TYR A 332 5.85 16.39 -2.93
C TYR A 332 5.55 17.34 -4.11
N ASN A 333 5.25 16.75 -5.27
CA ASN A 333 4.88 17.47 -6.50
C ASN A 333 5.95 18.42 -7.08
N GLU A 334 7.23 18.15 -6.79
CA GLU A 334 8.38 18.94 -7.21
C GLU A 334 9.27 18.18 -8.22
N PRO A 335 8.93 18.19 -9.54
CA PRO A 335 9.69 17.46 -10.55
C PRO A 335 11.13 17.98 -10.71
N HIS A 336 11.37 19.29 -10.49
CA HIS A 336 12.71 19.88 -10.56
C HIS A 336 13.61 19.36 -9.43
N ALA A 337 13.08 19.30 -8.20
CA ALA A 337 13.80 18.76 -7.06
C ALA A 337 14.16 17.27 -7.26
N LEU A 338 13.23 16.47 -7.78
CA LEU A 338 13.47 15.07 -8.09
C LEU A 338 14.52 14.93 -9.21
N ALA A 339 14.39 15.68 -10.30
CA ALA A 339 15.37 15.66 -11.40
C ALA A 339 16.77 16.01 -10.90
N PHE A 340 16.90 17.07 -10.10
CA PHE A 340 18.19 17.47 -9.51
C PHE A 340 18.81 16.37 -8.64
N LYS A 341 18.00 15.72 -7.78
CA LYS A 341 18.48 14.62 -6.94
C LYS A 341 18.98 13.43 -7.77
N LEU A 342 18.26 13.05 -8.82
CA LEU A 342 18.66 11.96 -9.72
C LEU A 342 19.97 12.28 -10.44
N MET A 343 20.11 13.50 -10.98
CA MET A 343 21.33 13.95 -11.63
C MET A 343 22.53 13.97 -10.66
N SER A 344 22.32 14.43 -9.42
CA SER A 344 23.37 14.47 -8.39
C SER A 344 23.83 13.08 -7.99
N LEU A 345 22.88 12.14 -7.80
CA LEU A 345 23.18 10.75 -7.44
C LEU A 345 23.98 10.00 -8.52
N HIS A 346 23.73 10.28 -9.81
CA HIS A 346 24.42 9.59 -10.90
C HIS A 346 25.93 9.83 -10.91
N HIS A 347 26.40 10.88 -10.26
CA HIS A 347 27.82 11.26 -10.14
C HIS A 347 28.39 10.98 -8.75
N ASP A 348 27.60 10.37 -7.84
CA ASP A 348 27.99 10.11 -6.45
C ASP A 348 27.90 8.62 -6.09
N ASP A 349 28.85 7.85 -6.60
CA ASP A 349 28.97 6.41 -6.39
C ASP A 349 29.08 6.06 -4.89
N ALA A 350 29.74 6.94 -4.12
CA ALA A 350 29.93 6.76 -2.68
C ALA A 350 28.60 6.89 -1.94
N MET A 351 27.82 7.92 -2.28
CA MET A 351 26.49 8.13 -1.69
C MET A 351 25.54 6.97 -2.01
N LEU A 352 25.48 6.49 -3.25
CA LEU A 352 24.65 5.35 -3.63
C LEU A 352 24.99 4.10 -2.81
N SER A 353 26.30 3.79 -2.67
CA SER A 353 26.75 2.64 -1.90
C SER A 353 26.45 2.77 -0.41
N GLN A 354 26.60 3.97 0.15
CA GLN A 354 26.30 4.26 1.55
C GLN A 354 24.80 4.16 1.85
N LEU A 355 23.96 4.74 1.00
CA LEU A 355 22.50 4.65 1.13
C LEU A 355 22.06 3.18 1.11
N SER A 356 22.52 2.40 0.14
CA SER A 356 22.23 0.98 0.02
C SER A 356 22.58 0.19 1.29
N ALA A 357 23.80 0.35 1.80
CA ALA A 357 24.23 -0.37 3.00
C ALA A 357 23.38 -0.02 4.23
N ASN A 358 23.14 1.26 4.45
CA ASN A 358 22.38 1.74 5.62
C ASN A 358 20.91 1.35 5.56
N GLU A 359 20.25 1.47 4.39
CA GLU A 359 18.84 1.13 4.25
C GLU A 359 18.62 -0.38 4.35
N MET A 360 19.53 -1.20 3.81
CA MET A 360 19.45 -2.65 3.90
C MET A 360 19.56 -3.11 5.35
N GLU A 361 20.51 -2.57 6.14
CA GLU A 361 20.61 -2.85 7.58
C GLU A 361 19.32 -2.50 8.32
N ALA A 362 18.77 -1.31 8.07
CA ALA A 362 17.55 -0.83 8.70
C ALA A 362 16.33 -1.67 8.29
N ALA A 363 16.22 -2.05 7.02
CA ALA A 363 15.12 -2.85 6.49
C ALA A 363 15.17 -4.30 7.01
N HIS A 364 16.32 -4.94 7.02
CA HIS A 364 16.49 -6.30 7.55
C HIS A 364 16.09 -6.38 9.03
N LYS A 365 16.49 -5.38 9.84
CA LYS A 365 16.07 -5.29 11.25
C LYS A 365 14.57 -5.06 11.41
N ARG A 366 13.98 -4.18 10.58
CA ARG A 366 12.54 -3.83 10.62
C ARG A 366 11.66 -4.99 10.21
N HIS A 367 12.06 -5.74 9.18
CA HIS A 367 11.27 -6.80 8.56
C HIS A 367 11.71 -8.21 8.97
N ASP A 368 12.44 -8.32 10.08
CA ASP A 368 12.79 -9.62 10.66
C ASP A 368 11.53 -10.33 11.16
N ASP A 369 11.31 -11.55 10.67
CA ASP A 369 10.12 -12.35 10.96
C ASP A 369 9.89 -12.60 12.46
N GLN A 370 10.95 -12.87 13.21
CA GLN A 370 10.85 -13.17 14.64
C GLN A 370 10.52 -11.89 15.44
N ASN A 371 11.08 -10.75 15.05
CA ASN A 371 10.75 -9.47 15.65
C ASN A 371 9.27 -9.11 15.39
N ILE A 372 8.79 -9.30 14.15
CA ILE A 372 7.39 -9.05 13.79
C ILE A 372 6.47 -9.99 14.59
N PHE A 373 6.81 -11.26 14.71
CA PHE A 373 6.04 -12.20 15.52
C PHE A 373 5.97 -11.76 16.98
N THR A 374 7.10 -11.37 17.56
CA THR A 374 7.18 -10.89 18.95
C THR A 374 6.31 -9.63 19.15
N GLN A 375 6.36 -8.68 18.20
CA GLN A 375 5.49 -7.50 18.24
C GLN A 375 4.01 -7.90 18.19
N LEU A 376 3.62 -8.80 17.29
CA LEU A 376 2.25 -9.27 17.14
C LEU A 376 1.73 -9.93 18.42
N ILE A 377 2.50 -10.83 19.02
CA ILE A 377 2.12 -11.52 20.27
C ILE A 377 2.00 -10.54 21.44
N ASN A 378 2.90 -9.57 21.51
CA ASN A 378 2.80 -8.52 22.54
C ASN A 378 1.52 -7.69 22.40
N VAL A 379 1.07 -7.42 21.16
CA VAL A 379 -0.23 -6.78 20.93
C VAL A 379 -1.36 -7.66 21.46
N TYR A 380 -1.42 -8.93 21.08
CA TYR A 380 -2.48 -9.85 21.53
C TYR A 380 -2.51 -10.01 23.05
N ASN A 381 -1.36 -10.25 23.67
CA ASN A 381 -1.29 -10.34 25.13
C ASN A 381 -1.73 -9.04 25.83
N SER A 382 -1.42 -7.88 25.26
CA SER A 382 -1.80 -6.58 25.84
C SER A 382 -3.28 -6.27 25.71
N ILE A 383 -3.99 -6.90 24.80
CA ILE A 383 -5.44 -6.69 24.59
C ILE A 383 -6.30 -7.74 25.32
N LEU A 384 -5.71 -8.88 25.68
CA LEU A 384 -6.35 -9.95 26.46
C LEU A 384 -6.30 -9.69 27.98
N GLN A 385 -5.43 -8.80 28.42
CA GLN A 385 -5.38 -8.29 29.82
C GLN A 385 -6.42 -7.20 30.06
#